data_4dd9979e1b4ac26d9cfe51d2a106ca40
#
_entry.id   4dd9979e1b4ac26d9cfe51d2a106ca40
#
_cell.length_a   1.000
_cell.length_b   1.000
_cell.length_c   1.000
_cell.angle_alpha   90.00
_cell.angle_beta   90.00
_cell.angle_gamma   90.00
#
_symmetry.space_group_name_H-M   'P 1'
#
loop_
_entity.id
_entity.type
_entity.pdbx_description
1 polymer ?
#
loop_
_entity_poly.entity_id
_entity_poly.type
_entity_poly.pdbx_seq_one_letter_code
_entity_poly.pdbx_strand_id
1 'polypeptide(L)'
;MASKAKIRAVTGMNDMLPMDSAIWEFFEDTARDIATEYGYRPMRTPVLESTDLFTHGIGEATDVVEKEMYSFEDSLNGERLSLRPENTAGIVRAAIEHNMLYDAPRRVWYFGPMFRHERPQRGRYRQFYQFGCEALGFAGPDVDAEMILMTSRLWKALGIQDVKLEINSLGEPAERAAHREALLKYFEAHQDQLNETAKHRLYLNPLRILDTKDPDMQIGRAHV
;
A
#
# COMPACT_ATOMS: atom_id res chain seq x y z
N MET A 1 21.37 -41.89 9.84
CA MET A 1 20.43 -40.99 10.56
C MET A 1 20.12 -39.81 9.66
N ALA A 2 18.89 -39.67 9.23
CA ALA A 2 18.51 -38.52 8.39
C ALA A 2 18.63 -37.24 9.24
N SER A 3 19.44 -36.29 8.81
CA SER A 3 19.55 -34.97 9.42
C SER A 3 18.17 -34.33 9.46
N LYS A 4 17.59 -34.09 10.64
CA LYS A 4 16.38 -33.31 10.77
C LYS A 4 16.64 -31.92 10.15
N ALA A 5 15.92 -31.58 9.10
CA ALA A 5 16.02 -30.26 8.49
C ALA A 5 15.78 -29.18 9.57
N LYS A 6 16.69 -28.22 9.69
CA LYS A 6 16.54 -27.10 10.64
C LYS A 6 15.31 -26.31 10.24
N ILE A 7 14.41 -26.09 11.18
CA ILE A 7 13.28 -25.15 11.01
C ILE A 7 13.86 -23.75 10.84
N ARG A 8 13.39 -23.04 9.84
CA ARG A 8 13.79 -21.66 9.50
C ARG A 8 12.56 -20.79 9.38
N ALA A 9 12.74 -19.48 9.49
CA ALA A 9 11.70 -18.51 9.18
C ALA A 9 11.19 -18.68 7.74
N VAL A 10 9.95 -18.30 7.51
CA VAL A 10 9.35 -18.32 6.17
C VAL A 10 10.13 -17.38 5.26
N THR A 11 10.42 -17.83 4.04
CA THR A 11 11.16 -17.02 3.07
C THR A 11 10.48 -15.65 2.87
N GLY A 12 11.24 -14.58 3.06
CA GLY A 12 10.75 -13.19 2.97
C GLY A 12 10.09 -12.67 4.26
N MET A 13 10.14 -13.44 5.35
CA MET A 13 9.75 -12.99 6.69
C MET A 13 10.99 -13.10 7.58
N ASN A 14 11.44 -11.98 8.11
CA ASN A 14 12.68 -11.88 8.84
C ASN A 14 12.44 -11.65 10.34
N ASP A 15 13.27 -12.28 11.17
CA ASP A 15 13.35 -11.96 12.58
C ASP A 15 14.02 -10.60 12.77
N MET A 16 13.55 -9.84 13.73
CA MET A 16 14.18 -8.61 14.21
C MET A 16 15.01 -8.99 15.45
N LEU A 17 16.32 -9.00 15.29
CA LEU A 17 17.22 -9.43 16.33
C LEU A 17 17.59 -8.27 17.27
N PRO A 18 18.04 -8.56 18.53
CA PRO A 18 18.40 -7.52 19.49
C PRO A 18 19.45 -6.53 19.00
N MET A 19 20.32 -6.93 18.06
CA MET A 19 21.31 -6.05 17.44
C MET A 19 20.70 -5.01 16.50
N ASP A 20 19.50 -5.26 16.00
CA ASP A 20 18.78 -4.39 15.07
C ASP A 20 17.78 -3.49 15.81
N SER A 21 17.45 -3.80 17.08
CA SER A 21 16.37 -3.12 17.82
C SER A 21 16.61 -1.62 17.99
N ALA A 22 17.84 -1.18 18.20
CA ALA A 22 18.12 0.25 18.35
C ALA A 22 17.76 1.09 17.12
N ILE A 23 17.91 0.53 15.91
CA ILE A 23 17.52 1.21 14.65
C ILE A 23 16.00 1.26 14.54
N TRP A 24 15.31 0.17 14.91
CA TRP A 24 13.86 0.11 14.92
C TRP A 24 13.24 1.06 15.94
N GLU A 25 13.76 1.08 17.16
CA GLU A 25 13.32 1.99 18.22
C GLU A 25 13.53 3.45 17.81
N PHE A 26 14.67 3.79 17.22
CA PHE A 26 14.92 5.13 16.70
C PHE A 26 13.89 5.54 15.63
N PHE A 27 13.58 4.65 14.69
CA PHE A 27 12.57 4.92 13.68
C PHE A 27 11.16 5.07 14.28
N GLU A 28 10.76 4.13 15.14
CA GLU A 28 9.43 4.12 15.75
C GLU A 28 9.20 5.34 16.63
N ASP A 29 10.18 5.69 17.47
CA ASP A 29 10.11 6.85 18.34
C ASP A 29 10.05 8.15 17.53
N THR A 30 10.91 8.30 16.53
CA THR A 30 10.93 9.49 15.67
C THR A 30 9.59 9.64 14.93
N ALA A 31 9.06 8.57 14.37
CA ALA A 31 7.79 8.59 13.64
C ALA A 31 6.61 8.90 14.56
N ARG A 32 6.57 8.30 15.75
CA ARG A 32 5.56 8.56 16.76
C ARG A 32 5.57 10.01 17.23
N ASP A 33 6.75 10.54 17.54
CA ASP A 33 6.90 11.89 18.06
C ASP A 33 6.42 12.92 17.04
N ILE A 34 6.84 12.78 15.78
CA ILE A 34 6.38 13.66 14.69
C ILE A 34 4.88 13.55 14.49
N ALA A 35 4.31 12.34 14.42
CA ALA A 35 2.87 12.18 14.29
C ALA A 35 2.11 12.85 15.46
N THR A 36 2.64 12.71 16.68
CA THR A 36 2.05 13.31 17.89
C THR A 36 2.11 14.84 17.86
N GLU A 37 3.21 15.44 17.39
CA GLU A 37 3.35 16.89 17.20
C GLU A 37 2.31 17.46 16.23
N TYR A 38 1.94 16.70 15.19
CA TYR A 38 0.89 17.07 14.25
C TYR A 38 -0.54 16.70 14.72
N GLY A 39 -0.68 16.23 15.96
CA GLY A 39 -1.97 15.92 16.58
C GLY A 39 -2.57 14.57 16.18
N TYR A 40 -1.80 13.70 15.53
CA TYR A 40 -2.24 12.34 15.22
C TYR A 40 -2.24 11.47 16.48
N ARG A 41 -3.25 10.62 16.61
CA ARG A 41 -3.40 9.69 17.73
C ARG A 41 -3.16 8.26 17.28
N PRO A 42 -2.53 7.42 18.12
CA PRO A 42 -2.27 6.03 17.76
C PRO A 42 -3.57 5.23 17.61
N MET A 43 -3.66 4.44 16.54
CA MET A 43 -4.75 3.50 16.31
C MET A 43 -4.17 2.15 15.90
N ARG A 44 -4.77 1.06 16.38
CA ARG A 44 -4.38 -0.30 16.03
C ARG A 44 -5.61 -1.08 15.58
N THR A 45 -5.48 -1.76 14.46
CA THR A 45 -6.51 -2.66 13.92
C THR A 45 -6.00 -4.10 13.95
N PRO A 46 -6.88 -5.09 13.82
CA PRO A 46 -6.47 -6.49 13.70
C PRO A 46 -5.51 -6.72 12.54
N VAL A 47 -4.63 -7.70 12.70
CA VAL A 47 -3.73 -8.15 11.63
C VAL A 47 -4.47 -9.03 10.63
N LEU A 48 -5.52 -9.70 11.11
CA LEU A 48 -6.38 -10.58 10.34
C LEU A 48 -7.74 -9.91 10.17
N GLU A 49 -8.21 -9.82 8.93
CA GLU A 49 -9.46 -9.18 8.54
C GLU A 49 -10.21 -10.05 7.53
N SER A 50 -11.50 -9.77 7.30
CA SER A 50 -12.23 -10.37 6.18
C SER A 50 -11.53 -10.06 4.86
N THR A 51 -11.41 -11.06 3.99
CA THR A 51 -10.85 -10.86 2.64
C THR A 51 -11.60 -9.80 1.85
N ASP A 52 -12.91 -9.70 2.05
CA ASP A 52 -13.78 -8.75 1.36
C ASP A 52 -13.44 -7.29 1.67
N LEU A 53 -12.89 -7.00 2.85
CA LEU A 53 -12.42 -5.67 3.17
C LEU A 53 -11.38 -5.16 2.16
N PHE A 54 -10.46 -6.01 1.76
CA PHE A 54 -9.38 -5.63 0.84
C PHE A 54 -9.83 -5.67 -0.62
N THR A 55 -10.67 -6.64 -1.01
CA THR A 55 -11.19 -6.73 -2.39
C THR A 55 -12.03 -5.51 -2.74
N HIS A 56 -12.89 -5.04 -1.83
CA HIS A 56 -13.69 -3.84 -2.05
C HIS A 56 -12.91 -2.54 -1.83
N GLY A 57 -12.02 -2.50 -0.83
CA GLY A 57 -11.29 -1.27 -0.45
C GLY A 57 -10.12 -0.92 -1.37
N ILE A 58 -9.34 -1.91 -1.80
CA ILE A 58 -8.16 -1.71 -2.66
C ILE A 58 -8.55 -1.79 -4.15
N GLY A 59 -9.61 -2.52 -4.46
CA GLY A 59 -10.11 -2.82 -5.81
C GLY A 59 -9.67 -4.20 -6.32
N GLU A 60 -10.63 -4.91 -6.88
CA GLU A 60 -10.46 -6.30 -7.35
C GLU A 60 -9.34 -6.49 -8.39
N ALA A 61 -9.09 -5.48 -9.21
CA ALA A 61 -8.13 -5.53 -10.32
C ALA A 61 -6.72 -5.04 -9.93
N THR A 62 -6.35 -5.11 -8.65
CA THR A 62 -4.98 -4.76 -8.22
C THR A 62 -4.14 -6.01 -8.03
N ASP A 63 -2.83 -5.94 -8.36
CA ASP A 63 -1.91 -7.07 -8.17
C ASP A 63 -1.88 -7.54 -6.70
N VAL A 64 -2.05 -6.62 -5.75
CA VAL A 64 -2.11 -6.92 -4.33
C VAL A 64 -3.25 -7.86 -4.02
N VAL A 65 -4.45 -7.57 -4.52
CA VAL A 65 -5.65 -8.37 -4.29
C VAL A 65 -5.63 -9.67 -5.10
N GLU A 66 -5.21 -9.61 -6.37
CA GLU A 66 -5.22 -10.77 -7.26
C GLU A 66 -4.17 -11.84 -6.90
N LYS A 67 -2.98 -11.45 -6.40
CA LYS A 67 -1.81 -12.35 -6.35
C LYS A 67 -1.00 -12.29 -5.07
N GLU A 68 -1.12 -11.22 -4.28
CA GLU A 68 -0.17 -10.95 -3.20
C GLU A 68 -0.77 -11.08 -1.81
N MET A 69 -2.06 -11.36 -1.67
CA MET A 69 -2.67 -11.56 -0.36
C MET A 69 -2.41 -12.96 0.18
N TYR A 70 -2.16 -13.05 1.49
CA TYR A 70 -2.23 -14.28 2.26
C TYR A 70 -3.65 -14.49 2.73
N SER A 71 -4.42 -15.26 1.99
CA SER A 71 -5.82 -15.55 2.29
C SER A 71 -6.04 -17.04 2.56
N PHE A 72 -6.94 -17.35 3.48
CA PHE A 72 -7.33 -18.70 3.84
C PHE A 72 -8.79 -18.74 4.30
N GLU A 73 -9.36 -19.91 4.33
CA GLU A 73 -10.69 -20.16 4.88
C GLU A 73 -10.56 -20.59 6.35
N ASP A 74 -11.33 -19.93 7.23
CA ASP A 74 -11.37 -20.32 8.63
C ASP A 74 -12.11 -21.67 8.76
N SER A 75 -11.40 -22.65 9.31
CA SER A 75 -11.94 -24.00 9.49
C SER A 75 -13.11 -24.10 10.47
N LEU A 76 -13.35 -23.07 11.28
CA LEU A 76 -14.42 -23.04 12.26
C LEU A 76 -15.76 -22.63 11.66
N ASN A 77 -15.77 -21.68 10.75
CA ASN A 77 -17.00 -21.05 10.26
C ASN A 77 -17.05 -20.86 8.72
N GLY A 78 -15.96 -21.18 8.01
CA GLY A 78 -15.87 -21.04 6.55
C GLY A 78 -15.66 -19.60 6.07
N GLU A 79 -15.37 -18.64 6.94
CA GLU A 79 -15.08 -17.27 6.55
C GLU A 79 -13.75 -17.16 5.80
N ARG A 80 -13.73 -16.35 4.77
CA ARG A 80 -12.50 -16.01 4.05
C ARG A 80 -11.78 -14.87 4.75
N LEU A 81 -10.62 -15.19 5.30
CA LEU A 81 -9.78 -14.27 6.06
C LEU A 81 -8.47 -14.00 5.32
N SER A 82 -7.91 -12.82 5.54
CA SER A 82 -6.62 -12.42 4.97
C SER A 82 -5.76 -11.73 6.00
N LEU A 83 -4.45 -12.02 5.96
CA LEU A 83 -3.47 -11.15 6.61
C LEU A 83 -3.44 -9.82 5.85
N ARG A 84 -3.52 -8.70 6.58
CA ARG A 84 -3.59 -7.37 5.99
C ARG A 84 -2.38 -7.05 5.12
N PRO A 85 -2.59 -6.69 3.84
CA PRO A 85 -1.51 -6.28 2.94
C PRO A 85 -1.12 -4.80 3.09
N GLU A 86 -1.97 -4.03 3.78
CA GLU A 86 -1.86 -2.61 4.15
C GLU A 86 -2.84 -2.33 5.30
N ASN A 87 -2.86 -1.13 5.85
CA ASN A 87 -3.72 -0.87 7.01
C ASN A 87 -4.74 0.26 6.82
N THR A 88 -4.71 1.00 5.74
CA THR A 88 -5.70 2.07 5.47
C THR A 88 -7.11 1.52 5.45
N ALA A 89 -7.34 0.38 4.78
CA ALA A 89 -8.65 -0.28 4.75
C ALA A 89 -9.13 -0.65 6.16
N GLY A 90 -8.26 -1.20 7.01
CA GLY A 90 -8.57 -1.52 8.39
C GLY A 90 -8.93 -0.29 9.23
N ILE A 91 -8.21 0.82 9.05
CA ILE A 91 -8.50 2.10 9.71
C ILE A 91 -9.86 2.64 9.27
N VAL A 92 -10.14 2.65 7.97
CA VAL A 92 -11.42 3.13 7.42
C VAL A 92 -12.59 2.27 7.91
N ARG A 93 -12.45 0.93 7.84
CA ARG A 93 -13.46 0.01 8.39
C ARG A 93 -13.75 0.32 9.86
N ALA A 94 -12.73 0.44 10.68
CA ALA A 94 -12.91 0.70 12.11
C ALA A 94 -13.49 2.10 12.35
N ALA A 95 -13.14 3.10 11.56
CA ALA A 95 -13.73 4.44 11.65
C ALA A 95 -15.23 4.42 11.34
N ILE A 96 -15.64 3.62 10.37
CA ILE A 96 -17.07 3.44 10.01
C ILE A 96 -17.77 2.63 11.12
N GLU A 97 -17.25 1.48 11.50
CA GLU A 97 -17.85 0.58 12.50
C GLU A 97 -18.09 1.27 13.84
N HIS A 98 -17.13 2.08 14.27
CA HIS A 98 -17.19 2.79 15.55
C HIS A 98 -17.73 4.24 15.42
N ASN A 99 -18.24 4.63 14.24
CA ASN A 99 -18.78 5.96 13.97
C ASN A 99 -17.85 7.10 14.42
N MET A 100 -16.56 6.95 14.16
CA MET A 100 -15.53 7.84 14.71
C MET A 100 -15.60 9.29 14.20
N LEU A 101 -16.29 9.52 13.07
CA LEU A 101 -16.42 10.85 12.45
C LEU A 101 -17.71 11.57 12.80
N TYR A 102 -18.51 11.03 13.76
CA TYR A 102 -19.81 11.59 14.11
C TYR A 102 -19.75 13.05 14.58
N ASP A 103 -18.77 13.38 15.39
CA ASP A 103 -18.65 14.68 16.07
C ASP A 103 -17.53 15.57 15.52
N ALA A 104 -16.46 14.97 14.94
CA ALA A 104 -15.33 15.73 14.41
C ALA A 104 -14.44 14.88 13.49
N PRO A 105 -13.64 15.53 12.64
CA PRO A 105 -12.56 14.87 11.91
C PRO A 105 -11.55 14.21 12.84
N ARG A 106 -10.84 13.19 12.34
CA ARG A 106 -9.84 12.44 13.11
C ARG A 106 -8.51 12.41 12.38
N ARG A 107 -7.43 12.56 13.17
CA ARG A 107 -6.05 12.28 12.77
C ARG A 107 -5.58 11.06 13.53
N VAL A 108 -5.28 9.98 12.81
CA VAL A 108 -4.78 8.74 13.41
C VAL A 108 -3.51 8.29 12.73
N TRP A 109 -2.62 7.68 13.49
CA TRP A 109 -1.43 7.03 12.95
C TRP A 109 -1.36 5.59 13.43
N TYR A 110 -0.69 4.75 12.64
CA TYR A 110 -0.46 3.36 12.97
C TYR A 110 0.97 2.95 12.65
N PHE A 111 1.43 1.92 13.32
CA PHE A 111 2.66 1.21 13.01
C PHE A 111 2.42 -0.28 13.23
N GLY A 112 2.88 -1.12 12.30
CA GLY A 112 2.76 -2.55 12.46
C GLY A 112 3.10 -3.37 11.23
N PRO A 113 3.07 -4.72 11.37
CA PRO A 113 3.40 -5.62 10.29
C PRO A 113 2.29 -5.68 9.24
N MET A 114 2.72 -5.78 7.96
CA MET A 114 1.90 -6.03 6.79
C MET A 114 2.44 -7.25 6.05
N PHE A 115 1.59 -7.88 5.22
CA PHE A 115 1.91 -9.16 4.60
C PHE A 115 1.54 -9.15 3.12
N ARG A 116 2.53 -9.41 2.26
CA ARG A 116 2.31 -9.55 0.81
C ARG A 116 3.09 -10.74 0.28
N HIS A 117 2.43 -11.62 -0.43
CA HIS A 117 3.04 -12.80 -1.06
C HIS A 117 3.80 -12.40 -2.33
N GLU A 118 4.74 -11.50 -2.17
CA GLU A 118 5.61 -11.04 -3.26
C GLU A 118 6.84 -11.96 -3.41
N ARG A 119 7.47 -11.89 -4.59
CA ARG A 119 8.79 -12.48 -4.78
C ARG A 119 9.81 -11.69 -3.97
N PRO A 120 10.47 -12.30 -2.98
CA PRO A 120 11.42 -11.59 -2.13
C PRO A 120 12.60 -11.05 -2.96
N GLN A 121 12.94 -9.79 -2.74
CA GLN A 121 14.12 -9.12 -3.29
C GLN A 121 14.57 -8.03 -2.34
N ARG A 122 15.71 -7.39 -2.60
CA ARG A 122 16.19 -6.30 -1.76
C ARG A 122 15.13 -5.19 -1.64
N GLY A 123 14.73 -4.85 -0.40
CA GLY A 123 13.69 -3.85 -0.11
C GLY A 123 12.25 -4.34 -0.30
N ARG A 124 12.03 -5.63 -0.66
CA ARG A 124 10.69 -6.24 -0.72
C ARG A 124 10.67 -7.53 0.08
N TYR A 125 9.87 -7.52 1.12
CA TYR A 125 9.68 -8.64 2.04
C TYR A 125 8.23 -9.09 2.03
N ARG A 126 7.98 -10.34 2.41
CA ARG A 126 6.62 -10.88 2.56
C ARG A 126 5.95 -10.47 3.85
N GLN A 127 6.74 -10.21 4.88
CA GLN A 127 6.35 -9.45 6.05
C GLN A 127 7.20 -8.19 6.11
N PHE A 128 6.56 -7.04 6.19
CA PHE A 128 7.20 -5.73 6.29
C PHE A 128 6.41 -4.85 7.26
N TYR A 129 6.97 -3.72 7.64
CA TYR A 129 6.31 -2.81 8.56
C TYR A 129 5.90 -1.53 7.83
N GLN A 130 4.73 -1.03 8.16
CA GLN A 130 4.26 0.27 7.71
C GLN A 130 4.04 1.19 8.90
N PHE A 131 4.58 2.38 8.80
CA PHE A 131 4.10 3.55 9.50
C PHE A 131 3.17 4.30 8.55
N GLY A 132 1.98 4.65 9.03
CA GLY A 132 0.99 5.38 8.24
C GLY A 132 0.21 6.37 9.08
N CYS A 133 -0.23 7.44 8.43
CA CYS A 133 -1.08 8.47 9.00
C CYS A 133 -2.32 8.63 8.13
N GLU A 134 -3.49 8.69 8.76
CA GLU A 134 -4.77 8.90 8.09
C GLU A 134 -5.46 10.14 8.66
N ALA A 135 -5.79 11.08 7.80
CA ALA A 135 -6.57 12.26 8.13
C ALA A 135 -8.00 12.08 7.59
N LEU A 136 -8.93 11.75 8.49
CA LEU A 136 -10.29 11.36 8.14
C LEU A 136 -11.26 12.52 8.39
N GLY A 137 -12.13 12.81 7.40
CA GLY A 137 -13.18 13.82 7.52
C GLY A 137 -12.72 15.26 7.37
N PHE A 138 -11.51 15.51 6.89
CA PHE A 138 -11.02 16.84 6.55
C PHE A 138 -11.36 17.17 5.09
N ALA A 139 -11.83 18.39 4.87
CA ALA A 139 -12.04 18.92 3.53
C ALA A 139 -10.94 19.93 3.19
N GLY A 140 -10.51 19.94 1.93
CA GLY A 140 -9.56 20.92 1.42
C GLY A 140 -8.11 20.42 1.37
N PRO A 141 -7.26 21.13 0.64
CA PRO A 141 -5.89 20.70 0.32
C PRO A 141 -4.88 21.03 1.43
N ASP A 142 -5.27 21.73 2.47
CA ASP A 142 -4.42 22.12 3.59
C ASP A 142 -3.93 20.90 4.37
N VAL A 143 -4.77 19.89 4.57
CA VAL A 143 -4.38 18.64 5.24
C VAL A 143 -3.46 17.80 4.35
N ASP A 144 -3.62 17.83 3.04
CA ASP A 144 -2.70 17.16 2.11
C ASP A 144 -1.31 17.79 2.18
N ALA A 145 -1.26 19.14 2.17
CA ALA A 145 -0.02 19.89 2.34
C ALA A 145 0.63 19.62 3.70
N GLU A 146 -0.16 19.56 4.78
CA GLU A 146 0.32 19.20 6.13
C GLU A 146 0.96 17.82 6.14
N MET A 147 0.34 16.80 5.52
CA MET A 147 0.88 15.43 5.47
C MET A 147 2.18 15.36 4.67
N ILE A 148 2.29 16.10 3.57
CA ILE A 148 3.53 16.22 2.78
C ILE A 148 4.64 16.84 3.63
N LEU A 149 4.35 17.94 4.33
CA LEU A 149 5.32 18.61 5.22
C LEU A 149 5.74 17.71 6.39
N MET A 150 4.80 17.01 7.01
CA MET A 150 5.05 16.05 8.07
C MET A 150 5.98 14.93 7.58
N THR A 151 5.74 14.39 6.40
CA THR A 151 6.59 13.37 5.77
C THR A 151 8.00 13.90 5.51
N SER A 152 8.13 15.13 5.01
CA SER A 152 9.42 15.79 4.80
C SER A 152 10.19 15.98 6.11
N ARG A 153 9.50 16.35 7.19
CA ARG A 153 10.11 16.44 8.53
C ARG A 153 10.58 15.08 9.04
N LEU A 154 9.80 14.01 8.79
CA LEU A 154 10.18 12.65 9.15
C LEU A 154 11.48 12.24 8.45
N TRP A 155 11.58 12.44 7.14
CA TRP A 155 12.81 12.14 6.40
C TRP A 155 14.01 12.90 6.97
N LYS A 156 13.84 14.19 7.24
CA LYS A 156 14.90 15.01 7.81
C LYS A 156 15.33 14.53 9.21
N ALA A 157 14.38 14.18 10.07
CA ALA A 157 14.66 13.67 11.41
C ALA A 157 15.36 12.31 11.39
N LEU A 158 15.06 11.47 10.39
CA LEU A 158 15.75 10.19 10.16
C LEU A 158 17.10 10.34 9.44
N GLY A 159 17.54 11.56 9.12
CA GLY A 159 18.79 11.82 8.41
C GLY A 159 18.76 11.50 6.93
N ILE A 160 17.58 11.28 6.34
CA ILE A 160 17.41 11.02 4.90
C ILE A 160 17.42 12.36 4.17
N GLN A 161 18.39 12.53 3.27
CA GLN A 161 18.60 13.73 2.47
C GLN A 161 18.26 13.46 1.00
N ASP A 162 18.21 14.51 0.19
CA ASP A 162 18.01 14.44 -1.25
C ASP A 162 16.67 13.81 -1.67
N VAL A 163 15.62 14.03 -0.87
CA VAL A 163 14.26 13.59 -1.19
C VAL A 163 13.64 14.60 -2.18
N LYS A 164 13.23 14.11 -3.34
CA LYS A 164 12.49 14.87 -4.34
C LYS A 164 11.00 14.66 -4.16
N LEU A 165 10.23 15.72 -4.02
CA LEU A 165 8.77 15.66 -4.04
C LEU A 165 8.27 15.74 -5.48
N GLU A 166 7.49 14.74 -5.88
CA GLU A 166 6.74 14.75 -7.14
C GLU A 166 5.25 14.60 -6.80
N ILE A 167 4.42 15.49 -7.35
CA ILE A 167 2.97 15.51 -7.09
C ILE A 167 2.26 15.16 -8.38
N ASN A 168 1.26 14.29 -8.27
CA ASN A 168 0.37 13.93 -9.36
C ASN A 168 -1.09 13.96 -8.88
N SER A 169 -2.02 14.08 -9.82
CA SER A 169 -3.46 14.02 -9.57
C SER A 169 -4.13 13.09 -10.57
N LEU A 170 -5.10 12.33 -10.11
CA LEU A 170 -5.94 11.50 -10.97
C LEU A 170 -7.06 12.30 -11.66
N GLY A 171 -7.24 13.57 -11.29
CA GLY A 171 -8.33 14.41 -11.78
C GLY A 171 -9.72 13.98 -11.30
N GLU A 172 -10.72 14.66 -11.80
CA GLU A 172 -12.12 14.38 -11.54
C GLU A 172 -12.60 13.09 -12.24
N PRO A 173 -13.70 12.45 -11.79
CA PRO A 173 -14.21 11.23 -12.42
C PRO A 173 -14.43 11.31 -13.94
N ALA A 174 -14.92 12.46 -14.42
CA ALA A 174 -15.12 12.69 -15.86
C ALA A 174 -13.79 12.77 -16.63
N GLU A 175 -12.78 13.41 -16.05
CA GLU A 175 -11.44 13.51 -16.64
C GLU A 175 -10.76 12.14 -16.67
N ARG A 176 -10.90 11.35 -15.61
CA ARG A 176 -10.40 9.95 -15.58
C ARG A 176 -11.06 9.08 -16.64
N ALA A 177 -12.38 9.21 -16.84
CA ALA A 177 -13.10 8.49 -17.87
C ALA A 177 -12.59 8.87 -19.27
N ALA A 178 -12.45 10.15 -19.56
CA ALA A 178 -11.92 10.65 -20.82
C ALA A 178 -10.47 10.20 -21.06
N HIS A 179 -9.62 10.26 -20.04
CA HIS A 179 -8.24 9.76 -20.13
C HIS A 179 -8.19 8.26 -20.39
N ARG A 180 -9.02 7.48 -19.69
CA ARG A 180 -9.13 6.03 -19.91
C ARG A 180 -9.55 5.71 -21.34
N GLU A 181 -10.53 6.41 -21.87
CA GLU A 181 -11.00 6.24 -23.25
C GLU A 181 -9.89 6.57 -24.26
N ALA A 182 -9.18 7.67 -24.06
CA ALA A 182 -8.04 8.04 -24.89
C ALA A 182 -6.93 6.99 -24.88
N LEU A 183 -6.60 6.43 -23.70
CA LEU A 183 -5.62 5.35 -23.57
C LEU A 183 -6.09 4.07 -24.27
N LEU A 184 -7.34 3.68 -24.11
CA LEU A 184 -7.90 2.50 -24.78
C LEU A 184 -7.77 2.65 -26.30
N LYS A 185 -8.22 3.77 -26.85
CA LYS A 185 -8.13 4.06 -28.29
C LYS A 185 -6.68 4.04 -28.78
N TYR A 186 -5.76 4.60 -28.01
CA TYR A 186 -4.33 4.59 -28.34
C TYR A 186 -3.76 3.16 -28.37
N PHE A 187 -4.00 2.38 -27.33
CA PHE A 187 -3.47 1.00 -27.25
C PHE A 187 -4.16 0.06 -28.23
N GLU A 188 -5.43 0.24 -28.52
CA GLU A 188 -6.13 -0.53 -29.57
C GLU A 188 -5.52 -0.31 -30.96
N ALA A 189 -5.07 0.90 -31.26
CA ALA A 189 -4.38 1.19 -32.51
C ALA A 189 -2.96 0.58 -32.60
N HIS A 190 -2.41 0.11 -31.47
CA HIS A 190 -1.04 -0.43 -31.35
C HIS A 190 -1.02 -1.83 -30.71
N GLN A 191 -2.07 -2.63 -30.92
CA GLN A 191 -2.20 -3.97 -30.29
C GLN A 191 -1.07 -4.94 -30.65
N ASP A 192 -0.47 -4.78 -31.80
CA ASP A 192 0.69 -5.54 -32.29
C ASP A 192 1.96 -5.34 -31.43
N GLN A 193 2.04 -4.21 -30.73
CA GLN A 193 3.16 -3.87 -29.83
C GLN A 193 2.90 -4.27 -28.38
N LEU A 194 1.72 -4.81 -28.06
CA LEU A 194 1.35 -5.23 -26.72
C LEU A 194 1.67 -6.70 -26.48
N ASN A 195 2.38 -6.99 -25.40
CA ASN A 195 2.54 -8.37 -24.94
C ASN A 195 1.22 -8.91 -24.34
N GLU A 196 1.13 -10.22 -24.09
CA GLU A 196 -0.10 -10.86 -23.60
C GLU A 196 -0.58 -10.29 -22.25
N THR A 197 0.34 -9.91 -21.36
CA THR A 197 -0.01 -9.26 -20.08
C THR A 197 -0.66 -7.90 -20.32
N ALA A 198 -0.15 -7.11 -21.25
CA ALA A 198 -0.70 -5.81 -21.58
C ALA A 198 -2.04 -5.92 -22.28
N LYS A 199 -2.23 -6.89 -23.18
CA LYS A 199 -3.52 -7.18 -23.81
C LYS A 199 -4.57 -7.55 -22.79
N HIS A 200 -4.23 -8.38 -21.80
CA HIS A 200 -5.14 -8.72 -20.71
C HIS A 200 -5.52 -7.48 -19.86
N ARG A 201 -4.56 -6.57 -19.60
CA ARG A 201 -4.80 -5.35 -18.85
C ARG A 201 -5.54 -4.25 -19.60
N LEU A 202 -5.58 -4.32 -20.92
CA LEU A 202 -6.10 -3.27 -21.78
C LEU A 202 -7.49 -2.79 -21.39
N TYR A 203 -8.42 -3.71 -21.16
CA TYR A 203 -9.79 -3.37 -20.81
C TYR A 203 -10.04 -3.30 -19.30
N LEU A 204 -9.22 -3.97 -18.49
CA LEU A 204 -9.33 -3.95 -17.04
C LEU A 204 -8.76 -2.65 -16.45
N ASN A 205 -7.50 -2.37 -16.75
CA ASN A 205 -6.80 -1.17 -16.25
C ASN A 205 -5.70 -0.73 -17.22
N PRO A 206 -6.02 0.05 -18.26
CA PRO A 206 -5.06 0.46 -19.29
C PRO A 206 -3.91 1.31 -18.75
N LEU A 207 -4.10 2.05 -17.64
CA LEU A 207 -3.04 2.82 -16.98
C LEU A 207 -1.85 1.92 -16.57
N ARG A 208 -2.10 0.67 -16.19
CA ARG A 208 -1.03 -0.26 -15.83
C ARG A 208 -0.17 -0.73 -16.99
N ILE A 209 -0.57 -0.46 -18.22
CA ILE A 209 0.29 -0.71 -19.40
C ILE A 209 1.43 0.30 -19.42
N LEU A 210 1.20 1.52 -18.93
CA LEU A 210 2.23 2.57 -18.83
C LEU A 210 3.33 2.22 -17.81
N ASP A 211 3.01 1.42 -16.80
CA ASP A 211 3.95 0.98 -15.74
C ASP A 211 4.79 -0.23 -16.14
N THR A 212 4.76 -0.65 -17.41
CA THR A 212 5.50 -1.83 -17.83
C THR A 212 7.01 -1.65 -17.68
N LYS A 213 7.66 -2.69 -17.15
CA LYS A 213 9.13 -2.79 -17.07
C LYS A 213 9.72 -3.67 -18.16
N ASP A 214 8.87 -4.19 -19.04
CA ASP A 214 9.29 -5.03 -20.16
C ASP A 214 10.13 -4.20 -21.14
N PRO A 215 11.41 -4.57 -21.37
CA PRO A 215 12.28 -3.83 -22.28
C PRO A 215 11.80 -3.83 -23.72
N ASP A 216 11.02 -4.84 -24.12
CA ASP A 216 10.51 -4.98 -25.48
C ASP A 216 9.20 -4.19 -25.69
N MET A 217 8.56 -3.74 -24.60
CA MET A 217 7.37 -2.89 -24.64
C MET A 217 7.73 -1.40 -24.48
N GLN A 218 8.20 -0.77 -25.56
CA GLN A 218 8.53 0.66 -25.55
C GLN A 218 7.29 1.59 -25.52
N ILE A 219 6.16 1.10 -26.00
CA ILE A 219 4.91 1.87 -26.08
C ILE A 219 4.40 2.37 -24.72
N GLY A 220 4.72 1.66 -23.63
CA GLY A 220 4.40 2.08 -22.26
C GLY A 220 5.42 3.05 -21.65
N ARG A 221 6.55 3.31 -22.31
CA ARG A 221 7.63 4.18 -21.83
C ARG A 221 7.61 5.56 -22.47
N ALA A 222 6.56 5.87 -23.21
CA ALA A 222 6.46 7.16 -23.88
C ALA A 222 6.36 8.27 -22.82
N HIS A 223 7.49 8.91 -22.58
CA HIS A 223 7.61 10.23 -21.97
C HIS A 223 7.28 10.36 -20.48
N VAL A 224 8.14 9.78 -19.66
CA VAL A 224 8.41 10.35 -18.33
C VAL A 224 9.78 10.99 -18.35
#